data_8ce3aa25be9965ca685ef904d2576835
#
_entry.id   8ce3aa25be9965ca685ef904d2576835
#
_cell.length_a   1.000
_cell.length_b   1.000
_cell.length_c   1.000
_cell.angle_alpha   90.00
_cell.angle_beta   90.00
_cell.angle_gamma   90.00
#
_symmetry.space_group_name_H-M   'P 1'
#
loop_
_entity.id
_entity.type
_entity.pdbx_description
1 polymer ?
#
loop_
_entity_poly.entity_id
_entity_poly.type
_entity_poly.pdbx_seq_one_letter_code
_entity_poly.pdbx_strand_id
1 'polypeptide(L)'
;DHTSYDGTVVINGKELRVDIILEDEGDTEKIEQQMNSFFSEINTLLPKAKECIAEKYLNLYNDNWRFGDDEDDPELTKKEFMEALSLRSLLFYSEDVEVFFDDNDMFLGHSLIASDFDGENFNDAQMFG
;
A
#
# COMPACT_ATOMS: atom_id res chain seq x y z
N ASP A 1 13.66 -4.12 -21.92
CA ASP A 1 13.48 -2.69 -21.66
C ASP A 1 12.05 -2.41 -21.21
N HIS A 2 11.93 -1.51 -20.29
CA HIS A 2 10.62 -1.06 -19.82
C HIS A 2 10.57 0.46 -19.86
N THR A 3 9.35 1.00 -19.99
CA THR A 3 9.12 2.43 -19.94
C THR A 3 8.37 2.72 -18.65
N SER A 4 8.83 3.73 -17.93
CA SER A 4 8.16 4.16 -16.72
C SER A 4 7.60 5.57 -16.87
N TYR A 5 6.44 5.78 -16.29
CA TYR A 5 5.77 7.08 -16.24
C TYR A 5 5.43 7.40 -14.80
N ASP A 6 5.41 8.67 -14.46
CA ASP A 6 4.94 9.10 -13.16
C ASP A 6 3.95 10.25 -13.30
N GLY A 7 3.16 10.44 -12.27
CA GLY A 7 2.20 11.52 -12.22
C GLY A 7 1.62 11.62 -10.84
N THR A 8 0.59 12.44 -10.70
CA THR A 8 -0.09 12.59 -9.42
C THR A 8 -1.60 12.48 -9.62
N VAL A 9 -2.28 12.00 -8.58
CA VAL A 9 -3.74 11.98 -8.52
C VAL A 9 -4.18 12.53 -7.17
N VAL A 10 -5.41 13.04 -7.10
CA VAL A 10 -5.97 13.49 -5.83
C VAL A 10 -6.99 12.45 -5.38
N ILE A 11 -6.76 11.87 -4.20
CA ILE A 11 -7.66 10.87 -3.61
C ILE A 11 -8.02 11.35 -2.22
N ASN A 12 -9.33 11.50 -1.96
CA ASN A 12 -9.84 11.96 -0.66
C ASN A 12 -9.18 13.28 -0.20
N GLY A 13 -8.94 14.19 -1.17
CA GLY A 13 -8.35 15.49 -0.88
C GLY A 13 -6.83 15.51 -0.75
N LYS A 14 -6.17 14.37 -0.91
CA LYS A 14 -4.73 14.25 -0.79
C LYS A 14 -4.10 13.97 -2.15
N GLU A 15 -3.05 14.69 -2.50
CA GLU A 15 -2.29 14.45 -3.72
C GLU A 15 -1.34 13.29 -3.51
N LEU A 16 -1.40 12.30 -4.41
CA LEU A 16 -0.59 11.09 -4.31
C LEU A 16 0.19 10.87 -5.59
N ARG A 17 1.39 10.33 -5.44
CA ARG A 17 2.21 9.93 -6.56
C ARG A 17 1.72 8.60 -7.12
N VAL A 18 1.66 8.52 -8.44
CA VAL A 18 1.35 7.28 -9.16
C VAL A 18 2.47 7.00 -10.14
N ASP A 19 3.05 5.81 -10.04
CA ASP A 19 4.07 5.35 -10.98
C ASP A 19 3.47 4.23 -11.84
N ILE A 20 3.85 4.21 -13.11
CA ILE A 20 3.39 3.21 -14.07
C ILE A 20 4.60 2.62 -14.77
N ILE A 21 4.70 1.29 -14.76
CA ILE A 21 5.77 0.59 -15.48
C ILE A 21 5.15 -0.24 -16.60
N LEU A 22 5.55 0.07 -17.83
CA LEU A 22 5.13 -0.66 -19.02
C LEU A 22 6.29 -1.53 -19.48
N GLU A 23 6.10 -2.85 -19.50
CA GLU A 23 7.09 -3.79 -20.01
C GLU A 23 7.01 -3.88 -21.52
N ASP A 24 5.83 -3.67 -22.10
CA ASP A 24 5.56 -3.73 -23.52
C ASP A 24 4.62 -2.57 -23.89
N GLU A 25 4.87 -1.93 -25.02
CA GLU A 25 4.01 -0.85 -25.50
C GLU A 25 2.56 -1.30 -25.70
N GLY A 26 2.34 -2.60 -25.98
CA GLY A 26 1.00 -3.17 -26.09
C GLY A 26 0.22 -3.21 -24.78
N ASP A 27 0.89 -3.01 -23.64
CA ASP A 27 0.25 -3.07 -22.34
C ASP A 27 -0.42 -1.75 -21.92
N THR A 28 -0.28 -0.68 -22.71
CA THR A 28 -0.81 0.64 -22.34
C THR A 28 -2.31 0.59 -22.06
N GLU A 29 -3.07 -0.02 -22.98
CA GLU A 29 -4.52 -0.12 -22.84
C GLU A 29 -4.92 -0.98 -21.64
N LYS A 30 -4.21 -2.08 -21.44
CA LYS A 30 -4.45 -2.99 -20.32
C LYS A 30 -4.22 -2.29 -18.98
N ILE A 31 -3.13 -1.55 -18.84
CA ILE A 31 -2.81 -0.82 -17.62
C ILE A 31 -3.82 0.31 -17.40
N GLU A 32 -4.23 1.00 -18.46
CA GLU A 32 -5.23 2.04 -18.34
C GLU A 32 -6.55 1.48 -17.80
N GLN A 33 -6.99 0.33 -18.30
CA GLN A 33 -8.19 -0.34 -17.80
C GLN A 33 -8.02 -0.75 -16.35
N GLN A 34 -6.86 -1.27 -15.99
CA GLN A 34 -6.52 -1.67 -14.63
C GLN A 34 -6.57 -0.48 -13.67
N MET A 35 -5.99 0.64 -14.07
CA MET A 35 -6.02 1.86 -13.27
C MET A 35 -7.45 2.37 -13.08
N ASN A 36 -8.24 2.40 -14.15
CA ASN A 36 -9.62 2.87 -14.07
C ASN A 36 -10.46 1.99 -13.15
N SER A 37 -10.31 0.67 -13.24
CA SER A 37 -10.98 -0.26 -12.32
C SER A 37 -10.56 -0.03 -10.89
N PHE A 38 -9.27 0.11 -10.66
CA PHE A 38 -8.73 0.31 -9.32
C PHE A 38 -9.28 1.60 -8.70
N PHE A 39 -9.19 2.71 -9.43
CA PHE A 39 -9.65 4.00 -8.92
C PHE A 39 -11.16 4.06 -8.71
N SER A 40 -11.93 3.32 -9.52
CA SER A 40 -13.38 3.28 -9.33
C SER A 40 -13.78 2.61 -8.02
N GLU A 41 -12.92 1.76 -7.47
CA GLU A 41 -13.18 1.02 -6.24
C GLU A 41 -12.20 1.35 -5.11
N ILE A 42 -11.49 2.47 -5.21
CA ILE A 42 -10.39 2.82 -4.31
C ILE A 42 -10.82 2.82 -2.84
N ASN A 43 -12.01 3.30 -2.54
CA ASN A 43 -12.49 3.38 -1.16
C ASN A 43 -12.81 2.02 -0.56
N THR A 44 -13.02 1.00 -1.40
CA THR A 44 -13.18 -0.38 -0.95
C THR A 44 -11.81 -1.08 -0.88
N LEU A 45 -10.93 -0.78 -1.82
CA LEU A 45 -9.64 -1.47 -1.95
C LEU A 45 -8.59 -1.01 -0.94
N LEU A 46 -8.59 0.27 -0.57
CA LEU A 46 -7.61 0.76 0.41
C LEU A 46 -7.72 0.06 1.77
N PRO A 47 -8.92 -0.14 2.34
CA PRO A 47 -9.04 -0.91 3.58
C PRO A 47 -8.54 -2.35 3.43
N LYS A 48 -8.75 -2.97 2.27
CA LYS A 48 -8.25 -4.33 2.01
C LYS A 48 -6.72 -4.37 1.97
N ALA A 49 -6.09 -3.36 1.38
CA ALA A 49 -4.63 -3.24 1.36
C ALA A 49 -4.09 -3.09 2.78
N LYS A 50 -4.70 -2.22 3.58
CA LYS A 50 -4.29 -2.02 4.97
C LYS A 50 -4.48 -3.29 5.80
N GLU A 51 -5.58 -4.00 5.58
CA GLU A 51 -5.84 -5.26 6.29
C GLU A 51 -4.79 -6.32 5.96
N CYS A 52 -4.40 -6.43 4.69
CA CYS A 52 -3.36 -7.34 4.25
C CYS A 52 -2.04 -7.06 4.98
N ILE A 53 -1.66 -5.80 5.08
CA ILE A 53 -0.45 -5.38 5.80
C ILE A 53 -0.58 -5.68 7.29
N ALA A 54 -1.73 -5.39 7.88
CA ALA A 54 -1.96 -5.62 9.30
C ALA A 54 -1.88 -7.11 9.65
N GLU A 55 -2.44 -7.97 8.82
CA GLU A 55 -2.40 -9.42 9.06
C GLU A 55 -0.97 -9.95 9.09
N LYS A 56 -0.07 -9.34 8.30
CA LYS A 56 1.32 -9.78 8.25
C LYS A 56 2.20 -9.14 9.32
N TYR A 57 1.97 -7.87 9.65
CA TYR A 57 2.92 -7.09 10.44
C TYR A 57 2.44 -6.64 11.82
N LEU A 58 1.16 -6.78 12.14
CA LEU A 58 0.66 -6.33 13.46
C LEU A 58 1.36 -7.02 14.61
N ASN A 59 1.49 -8.34 14.55
CA ASN A 59 2.16 -9.07 15.63
C ASN A 59 3.65 -8.75 15.70
N LEU A 60 4.28 -8.56 14.54
CA LEU A 60 5.69 -8.16 14.51
C LEU A 60 5.87 -6.82 15.21
N TYR A 61 4.99 -5.86 14.93
CA TYR A 61 5.05 -4.57 15.59
C TYR A 61 4.86 -4.70 17.11
N ASN A 62 3.80 -5.36 17.53
CA ASN A 62 3.46 -5.48 18.96
C ASN A 62 4.53 -6.24 19.74
N ASP A 63 5.14 -7.26 19.13
CA ASP A 63 6.10 -8.12 19.82
C ASP A 63 7.54 -7.58 19.78
N ASN A 64 7.92 -6.86 18.73
CA ASN A 64 9.33 -6.52 18.49
C ASN A 64 9.62 -5.05 18.22
N TRP A 65 8.66 -4.27 17.73
CA TRP A 65 8.92 -2.91 17.28
C TRP A 65 8.35 -1.82 18.17
N ARG A 66 7.28 -2.09 18.90
CA ARG A 66 6.82 -1.09 19.86
C ARG A 66 7.80 -1.04 21.03
N PHE A 67 7.87 0.11 21.69
CA PHE A 67 8.73 0.27 22.85
C PHE A 67 8.05 -0.37 24.06
N GLY A 68 8.16 -1.70 24.13
CA GLY A 68 7.31 -2.53 24.97
C GLY A 68 7.42 -2.38 26.47
N ASP A 69 8.46 -1.70 26.97
CA ASP A 69 8.62 -1.42 28.38
C ASP A 69 8.02 -0.08 28.78
N ASP A 70 7.48 0.66 27.82
CA ASP A 70 6.88 1.96 28.07
C ASP A 70 5.36 1.80 28.11
N GLU A 71 4.76 2.15 29.25
CA GLU A 71 3.31 2.11 29.41
C GLU A 71 2.59 3.08 28.47
N ASP A 72 3.32 4.08 27.96
CA ASP A 72 2.78 5.06 27.01
C ASP A 72 2.73 4.53 25.59
N ASP A 73 3.22 3.31 25.33
CA ASP A 73 3.24 2.72 23.99
C ASP A 73 2.58 1.33 24.02
N PRO A 74 1.25 1.28 24.19
CA PRO A 74 0.53 0.02 24.32
C PRO A 74 0.46 -0.77 23.02
N GLU A 75 0.11 -2.04 23.11
CA GLU A 75 -0.16 -2.84 21.94
C GLU A 75 -1.29 -2.23 21.11
N LEU A 76 -1.16 -2.30 19.79
CA LEU A 76 -2.20 -1.82 18.89
C LEU A 76 -3.17 -2.94 18.52
N THR A 77 -4.44 -2.58 18.40
CA THR A 77 -5.40 -3.47 17.77
C THR A 77 -5.21 -3.41 16.25
N LYS A 78 -5.79 -4.36 15.53
CA LYS A 78 -5.75 -4.36 14.07
C LYS A 78 -6.29 -3.05 13.50
N LYS A 79 -7.40 -2.56 14.04
CA LYS A 79 -8.00 -1.30 13.60
C LYS A 79 -7.06 -0.13 13.81
N GLU A 80 -6.44 -0.05 14.98
CA GLU A 80 -5.50 1.02 15.29
C GLU A 80 -4.27 0.97 14.38
N PHE A 81 -3.76 -0.24 14.12
CA PHE A 81 -2.64 -0.41 13.21
C PHE A 81 -3.00 0.08 11.80
N MET A 82 -4.16 -0.33 11.30
CA MET A 82 -4.61 0.10 9.98
C MET A 82 -4.79 1.61 9.89
N GLU A 83 -5.34 2.24 10.93
CA GLU A 83 -5.52 3.68 10.98
C GLU A 83 -4.20 4.46 10.99
N ALA A 84 -3.13 3.84 11.48
CA ALA A 84 -1.80 4.45 11.49
C ALA A 84 -1.14 4.44 10.11
N LEU A 85 -1.62 3.63 9.18
CA LEU A 85 -1.07 3.57 7.83
C LEU A 85 -1.60 4.73 6.99
N SER A 86 -0.70 5.51 6.39
CA SER A 86 -1.06 6.62 5.52
C SER A 86 -0.68 6.29 4.08
N LEU A 87 -1.65 6.37 3.18
CA LEU A 87 -1.39 6.11 1.76
C LEU A 87 -0.37 7.11 1.22
N ARG A 88 0.67 6.60 0.58
CA ARG A 88 1.79 7.39 0.10
C ARG A 88 1.86 7.45 -1.41
N SER A 89 1.80 6.29 -2.07
CA SER A 89 1.89 6.21 -3.52
C SER A 89 1.32 4.89 -4.03
N LEU A 90 1.12 4.84 -5.33
CA LEU A 90 0.63 3.66 -6.03
C LEU A 90 1.59 3.33 -7.16
N LEU A 91 1.81 2.05 -7.40
CA LEU A 91 2.60 1.59 -8.54
C LEU A 91 1.76 0.59 -9.34
N PHE A 92 1.56 0.88 -10.61
CA PHE A 92 0.86 -0.01 -11.54
C PHE A 92 1.86 -0.60 -12.53
N TYR A 93 1.85 -1.91 -12.66
CA TYR A 93 2.61 -2.57 -13.72
C TYR A 93 1.82 -3.78 -14.22
N SER A 94 2.28 -4.38 -15.31
CA SER A 94 1.43 -5.15 -16.24
C SER A 94 0.41 -6.11 -15.62
N GLU A 95 0.66 -6.67 -14.45
CA GLU A 95 -0.26 -7.62 -13.84
C GLU A 95 -0.49 -7.38 -12.35
N ASP A 96 0.03 -6.30 -11.81
CA ASP A 96 -0.08 -6.06 -10.37
C ASP A 96 -0.22 -4.59 -10.04
N VAL A 97 -0.69 -4.35 -8.83
CA VAL A 97 -0.76 -3.02 -8.23
C VAL A 97 -0.09 -3.11 -6.88
N GLU A 98 0.87 -2.23 -6.63
CA GLU A 98 1.47 -2.12 -5.32
C GLU A 98 1.00 -0.83 -4.66
N VAL A 99 0.51 -0.94 -3.44
CA VAL A 99 0.00 0.18 -2.66
C VAL A 99 0.97 0.46 -1.53
N PHE A 100 1.57 1.65 -1.55
CA PHE A 100 2.62 2.03 -0.60
C PHE A 100 2.04 2.90 0.50
N PHE A 101 2.32 2.51 1.74
CA PHE A 101 1.90 3.26 2.92
C PHE A 101 3.11 3.70 3.73
N ASP A 102 2.99 4.90 4.32
CA ASP A 102 3.91 5.37 5.36
C ASP A 102 3.51 4.67 6.66
N ASP A 103 4.51 4.24 7.43
CA ASP A 103 4.29 3.51 8.68
C ASP A 103 3.99 4.40 9.88
N ASN A 104 3.99 5.71 9.71
CA ASN A 104 3.80 6.68 10.79
C ASN A 104 4.76 6.39 11.96
N ASP A 105 6.02 6.06 11.62
CA ASP A 105 7.12 5.74 12.54
C ASP A 105 6.93 4.47 13.37
N MET A 106 5.92 3.65 13.09
CA MET A 106 5.77 2.36 13.77
C MET A 106 7.00 1.48 13.60
N PHE A 107 7.59 1.49 12.41
CA PHE A 107 8.79 0.72 12.08
C PHE A 107 9.96 1.64 11.74
N LEU A 108 10.01 2.79 12.38
CA LEU A 108 11.11 3.78 12.28
C LEU A 108 11.28 4.33 10.84
N GLY A 109 10.17 4.54 10.16
CA GLY A 109 10.18 5.17 8.84
C GLY A 109 10.27 4.21 7.67
N HIS A 110 9.86 2.96 7.84
CA HIS A 110 9.78 2.00 6.75
C HIS A 110 8.52 2.23 5.90
N SER A 111 8.59 1.80 4.66
CA SER A 111 7.42 1.74 3.78
C SER A 111 6.77 0.37 3.90
N LEU A 112 5.45 0.34 4.01
CA LEU A 112 4.69 -0.89 4.05
C LEU A 112 3.89 -0.99 2.75
N ILE A 113 3.96 -2.13 2.08
CA ILE A 113 3.45 -2.29 0.72
C ILE A 113 2.51 -3.47 0.67
N ALA A 114 1.27 -3.24 0.17
CA ALA A 114 0.38 -4.33 -0.18
C ALA A 114 0.54 -4.61 -1.68
N SER A 115 0.62 -5.88 -2.05
CA SER A 115 0.89 -6.31 -3.41
C SER A 115 0.15 -7.61 -3.72
N ASP A 116 0.44 -8.17 -4.90
CA ASP A 116 -0.18 -9.40 -5.37
C ASP A 116 -1.71 -9.25 -5.40
N PHE A 117 -2.15 -8.23 -6.14
CA PHE A 117 -3.56 -7.88 -6.25
C PHE A 117 -4.22 -8.75 -7.33
N ASP A 118 -5.29 -9.46 -6.93
CA ASP A 118 -5.99 -10.38 -7.82
C ASP A 118 -7.25 -9.79 -8.47
N GLY A 119 -7.51 -8.50 -8.27
CA GLY A 119 -8.72 -7.83 -8.73
C GLY A 119 -9.70 -7.55 -7.61
N GLU A 120 -9.59 -8.22 -6.49
CA GLU A 120 -10.43 -8.01 -5.31
C GLU A 120 -9.62 -7.87 -4.03
N ASN A 121 -8.57 -8.65 -3.87
CA ASN A 121 -7.79 -8.74 -2.64
C ASN A 121 -6.31 -8.61 -2.91
N PHE A 122 -5.58 -8.16 -1.89
CA PHE A 122 -4.12 -8.18 -1.89
C PHE A 122 -3.66 -9.42 -1.13
N ASN A 123 -2.75 -10.18 -1.71
CA ASN A 123 -2.35 -11.48 -1.18
C ASN A 123 -0.93 -11.48 -0.60
N ASP A 124 -0.22 -10.36 -0.68
CA ASP A 124 1.11 -10.24 -0.09
C ASP A 124 1.32 -8.85 0.48
N ALA A 125 2.25 -8.75 1.43
CA ALA A 125 2.67 -7.49 2.01
C ALA A 125 4.18 -7.52 2.22
N GLN A 126 4.83 -6.36 2.09
CA GLN A 126 6.28 -6.22 2.23
C GLN A 126 6.60 -4.96 3.01
N MET A 127 7.78 -4.94 3.61
CA MET A 127 8.30 -3.78 4.32
C MET A 127 9.67 -3.43 3.75
N PHE A 128 9.87 -2.16 3.39
CA PHE A 128 11.13 -1.65 2.89
C PHE A 128 11.58 -0.47 3.73
N GLY A 129 12.84 -0.44 3.99
CA GLY A 129 13.46 0.64 4.73
C GLY A 129 14.77 1.10 4.13
#